data_d642c57fc4b0867be1cd1bdbf32459cc
#
_entry.id   d642c57fc4b0867be1cd1bdbf32459cc
#
_cell.length_a   1.000
_cell.length_b   1.000
_cell.length_c   1.000
_cell.angle_alpha   90.00
_cell.angle_beta   90.00
_cell.angle_gamma   90.00
#
_symmetry.space_group_name_H-M   'P 1'
#
loop_
_entity.id
_entity.type
_entity.pdbx_description
1 polymer ?
#
loop_
_entity_poly.entity_id
_entity_poly.type
_entity_poly.pdbx_seq_one_letter_code
_entity_poly.pdbx_strand_id
1 'polypeptide(L)'
;MKLTRRDFTKLAGAGMLAAAAPRLFGPAIAQNAPLKVGIIAPRSGVAGTAGECGIRAVQWAAERMNKDGGIAGRKIELVVEEETNPKDTIERFRRLVLQEKVQSVHGLISTGVSLGTAPVAEEEQALLVMWDGTTQDGVKEMMPNPKYVFRSTDNECEAVMGSLLAVKHFKGKFKRVAGINPDYSYGRNNWEAFRQILARYGIEAEFVAEQWPKVGTMDLTSHIAALKAAKPDLIFSSMLFADLPVFMKQGHAAGLFEGVKMVLPAAAWQLNQLKKEFMPEGIIFGHNTLYFDHPQASALQKAFVQDYMDQYKEAPHWEADRAYFALATYKAGVEAAQKAGGKWPTPEQVAEAMPGLEVESLGGKGRFRKDKIAEQVFYQGPSTNANKYDFPTLASVDTFQASQLQKPPGADFWEWIKTAKMPV
;
A
#
# COMPACT_ATOMS: atom_id res chain seq x y z
N MET A 1 60.50 -11.19 60.37
CA MET A 1 61.35 -10.43 59.43
C MET A 1 60.55 -9.22 58.98
N LYS A 2 60.86 -8.02 59.43
CA LYS A 2 60.09 -6.78 59.11
C LYS A 2 60.67 -6.17 57.83
N LEU A 3 59.87 -6.12 56.76
CA LEU A 3 60.21 -5.44 55.51
C LEU A 3 60.20 -3.92 55.76
N THR A 4 61.35 -3.26 55.36
CA THR A 4 61.48 -1.82 55.53
C THR A 4 61.04 -1.04 54.32
N ARG A 5 60.75 0.26 54.49
CA ARG A 5 60.24 1.19 53.47
C ARG A 5 61.15 1.31 52.24
N ARG A 6 62.38 0.81 52.23
CA ARG A 6 63.33 0.83 51.11
C ARG A 6 63.14 -0.31 50.10
N ASP A 7 62.40 -1.36 50.46
CA ASP A 7 62.14 -2.49 49.55
C ASP A 7 60.97 -2.23 48.60
N PHE A 8 60.12 -1.22 48.96
CA PHE A 8 58.99 -0.84 48.14
C PHE A 8 59.30 0.04 46.91
N THR A 9 60.46 0.71 46.92
CA THR A 9 60.90 1.64 45.88
C THR A 9 61.65 0.97 44.74
N LYS A 10 61.99 -0.30 44.85
CA LYS A 10 62.68 -1.04 43.75
C LYS A 10 61.80 -1.90 42.89
N LEU A 11 60.50 -2.06 43.26
CA LEU A 11 59.53 -2.77 42.47
C LEU A 11 58.63 -1.84 41.66
N ALA A 12 58.75 -0.52 41.76
CA ALA A 12 57.96 0.46 41.04
C ALA A 12 58.57 0.92 39.69
N GLY A 13 59.72 0.38 39.33
CA GLY A 13 60.51 0.85 38.15
C GLY A 13 60.44 -0.01 36.89
N ALA A 14 59.71 -1.13 36.87
CA ALA A 14 59.67 -2.05 35.73
C ALA A 14 58.26 -2.26 35.11
N GLY A 15 57.27 -1.42 35.44
CA GLY A 15 55.86 -1.59 35.05
C GLY A 15 55.29 -0.46 34.16
N MET A 16 56.06 0.43 33.58
CA MET A 16 55.54 1.56 32.81
C MET A 16 56.09 1.64 31.39
N LEU A 17 55.89 0.60 30.61
CA LEU A 17 56.13 0.65 29.15
C LEU A 17 55.19 -0.31 28.37
N ALA A 18 53.95 -0.47 28.82
CA ALA A 18 52.95 -1.23 28.08
C ALA A 18 51.50 -0.62 28.25
N ALA A 19 51.37 0.69 27.98
CA ALA A 19 50.05 1.31 28.00
C ALA A 19 49.99 2.57 27.13
N ALA A 20 50.31 2.42 25.85
CA ALA A 20 49.99 3.41 24.81
C ALA A 20 49.55 2.68 23.53
N ALA A 21 48.63 1.73 23.67
CA ALA A 21 47.77 1.38 22.56
C ALA A 21 46.52 2.30 22.66
N PRO A 22 46.19 3.11 21.67
CA PRO A 22 44.93 3.82 21.67
C PRO A 22 43.84 2.77 21.68
N ARG A 23 43.08 2.73 22.78
CA ARG A 23 41.84 1.98 22.81
C ARG A 23 40.87 2.62 21.81
N LEU A 24 40.93 2.13 20.57
CA LEU A 24 39.85 2.29 19.59
C LEU A 24 38.62 1.49 20.05
N PHE A 25 38.10 1.80 21.22
CA PHE A 25 36.73 1.45 21.58
C PHE A 25 35.87 2.68 21.33
N GLY A 26 35.67 3.02 20.06
CA GLY A 26 34.50 3.72 19.63
C GLY A 26 33.28 2.81 19.84
N PRO A 27 32.04 3.32 19.89
CA PRO A 27 30.87 2.60 20.34
C PRO A 27 30.45 1.49 19.36
N ALA A 28 31.14 0.34 19.42
CA ALA A 28 30.72 -0.87 18.68
C ALA A 28 29.41 -1.46 19.20
N ILE A 29 28.95 -1.04 20.39
CA ILE A 29 27.74 -1.58 21.01
C ILE A 29 26.46 -1.01 20.35
N ALA A 30 26.51 0.20 19.78
CA ALA A 30 25.36 0.81 19.12
C ALA A 30 25.09 0.28 17.69
N GLN A 31 26.10 -0.29 17.03
CA GLN A 31 25.98 -0.83 15.67
C GLN A 31 25.27 -2.19 15.60
N ASN A 32 25.20 -2.94 16.72
CA ASN A 32 24.63 -4.29 16.75
C ASN A 32 23.18 -4.34 17.28
N ALA A 33 22.62 -3.23 17.76
CA ALA A 33 21.23 -3.23 18.22
C ALA A 33 20.27 -3.39 17.02
N PRO A 34 19.24 -4.24 17.10
CA PRO A 34 18.25 -4.38 16.05
C PRO A 34 17.64 -3.03 15.66
N LEU A 35 17.27 -2.91 14.40
CA LEU A 35 16.54 -1.77 13.87
C LEU A 35 15.06 -2.05 14.03
N LYS A 36 14.38 -1.40 14.97
CA LYS A 36 12.95 -1.53 15.15
C LYS A 36 12.20 -0.73 14.09
N VAL A 37 11.27 -1.41 13.40
CA VAL A 37 10.31 -0.83 12.45
C VAL A 37 8.90 -1.13 12.95
N GLY A 38 8.11 -0.08 13.18
CA GLY A 38 6.71 -0.21 13.59
C GLY A 38 5.82 -0.55 12.40
N ILE A 39 4.86 -1.44 12.58
CA ILE A 39 3.83 -1.77 11.61
C ILE A 39 2.47 -1.53 12.25
N ILE A 40 1.61 -0.77 11.59
CA ILE A 40 0.22 -0.57 12.02
C ILE A 40 -0.70 -0.91 10.85
N ALA A 41 -1.44 -2.00 10.95
CA ALA A 41 -2.38 -2.43 9.91
C ALA A 41 -3.60 -3.13 10.52
N PRO A 42 -4.77 -3.14 9.87
CA PRO A 42 -5.94 -3.86 10.38
C PRO A 42 -5.66 -5.36 10.40
N ARG A 43 -6.02 -6.02 11.51
CA ARG A 43 -5.84 -7.47 11.70
C ARG A 43 -7.16 -8.19 11.89
N SER A 44 -8.21 -7.44 12.10
CA SER A 44 -9.56 -7.94 12.33
C SER A 44 -10.62 -7.11 11.60
N GLY A 45 -11.88 -7.53 11.67
CA GLY A 45 -12.99 -6.84 11.04
C GLY A 45 -12.96 -6.87 9.51
N VAL A 46 -13.64 -5.92 8.87
CA VAL A 46 -13.86 -5.92 7.42
C VAL A 46 -12.58 -5.77 6.60
N ALA A 47 -11.57 -5.08 7.12
CA ALA A 47 -10.29 -4.83 6.45
C ALA A 47 -9.16 -5.80 6.88
N GLY A 48 -9.46 -6.77 7.76
CA GLY A 48 -8.44 -7.68 8.32
C GLY A 48 -7.65 -8.44 7.26
N THR A 49 -8.29 -8.93 6.22
CA THR A 49 -7.62 -9.65 5.11
C THR A 49 -6.58 -8.77 4.41
N ALA A 50 -6.89 -7.49 4.19
CA ALA A 50 -5.98 -6.55 3.56
C ALA A 50 -4.74 -6.32 4.43
N GLY A 51 -4.93 -6.01 5.72
CA GLY A 51 -3.81 -5.76 6.64
C GLY A 51 -2.95 -7.00 6.87
N GLU A 52 -3.54 -8.18 7.06
CA GLU A 52 -2.78 -9.41 7.23
C GLU A 52 -1.94 -9.76 6.00
N CYS A 53 -2.43 -9.50 4.78
CA CYS A 53 -1.63 -9.69 3.57
C CYS A 53 -0.37 -8.82 3.58
N GLY A 54 -0.49 -7.54 3.94
CA GLY A 54 0.65 -6.62 4.08
C GLY A 54 1.60 -7.02 5.21
N ILE A 55 1.07 -7.42 6.39
CA ILE A 55 1.88 -7.89 7.53
C ILE A 55 2.72 -9.12 7.12
N ARG A 56 2.11 -10.11 6.50
CA ARG A 56 2.81 -11.31 6.01
C ARG A 56 3.92 -10.97 5.01
N ALA A 57 3.64 -10.03 4.11
CA ALA A 57 4.62 -9.58 3.12
C ALA A 57 5.80 -8.83 3.74
N VAL A 58 5.57 -7.92 4.70
CA VAL A 58 6.66 -7.20 5.35
C VAL A 58 7.48 -8.11 6.27
N GLN A 59 6.88 -9.15 6.86
CA GLN A 59 7.59 -10.19 7.61
C GLN A 59 8.53 -10.97 6.68
N TRP A 60 8.02 -11.46 5.55
CA TRP A 60 8.83 -12.14 4.53
C TRP A 60 9.97 -11.24 4.03
N ALA A 61 9.68 -9.95 3.77
CA ALA A 61 10.69 -8.99 3.35
C ALA A 61 11.79 -8.79 4.41
N ALA A 62 11.40 -8.59 5.67
CA ALA A 62 12.33 -8.41 6.78
C ALA A 62 13.23 -9.63 7.00
N GLU A 63 12.68 -10.85 6.93
CA GLU A 63 13.45 -12.09 7.02
C GLU A 63 14.48 -12.20 5.90
N ARG A 64 14.08 -11.91 4.65
CA ARG A 64 14.95 -11.94 3.49
C ARG A 64 16.06 -10.88 3.61
N MET A 65 15.70 -9.63 3.89
CA MET A 65 16.68 -8.55 4.10
C MET A 65 17.62 -8.88 5.26
N ASN A 66 17.12 -9.51 6.31
CA ASN A 66 17.95 -9.92 7.45
C ASN A 66 18.97 -11.02 7.10
N LYS A 67 18.66 -11.93 6.18
CA LYS A 67 19.64 -12.90 5.65
C LYS A 67 20.76 -12.18 4.92
N ASP A 68 20.45 -11.08 4.21
CA ASP A 68 21.39 -10.27 3.44
C ASP A 68 22.09 -9.17 4.28
N GLY A 69 22.02 -9.24 5.62
CA GLY A 69 22.72 -8.31 6.52
C GLY A 69 21.83 -7.20 7.12
N GLY A 70 20.54 -7.14 6.79
CA GLY A 70 19.58 -6.17 7.31
C GLY A 70 19.65 -4.82 6.59
N ILE A 71 19.38 -3.74 7.33
CA ILE A 71 19.49 -2.36 6.84
C ILE A 71 20.75 -1.74 7.40
N ALA A 72 21.67 -1.36 6.53
CA ALA A 72 22.94 -0.75 6.93
C ALA A 72 23.69 -1.54 8.04
N GLY A 73 23.65 -2.88 7.97
CA GLY A 73 24.28 -3.81 8.91
C GLY A 73 23.49 -4.10 10.18
N ARG A 74 22.29 -3.54 10.34
CA ARG A 74 21.40 -3.80 11.50
C ARG A 74 20.24 -4.71 11.09
N LYS A 75 19.99 -5.75 11.90
CA LYS A 75 18.85 -6.65 11.70
C LYS A 75 17.54 -5.90 11.97
N ILE A 76 16.55 -6.14 11.12
CA ILE A 76 15.21 -5.57 11.25
C ILE A 76 14.44 -6.36 12.31
N GLU A 77 13.84 -5.66 13.25
CA GLU A 77 12.85 -6.15 14.21
C GLU A 77 11.52 -5.44 13.95
N LEU A 78 10.48 -6.18 13.65
CA LEU A 78 9.15 -5.63 13.41
C LEU A 78 8.34 -5.57 14.71
N VAL A 79 7.78 -4.40 15.03
CA VAL A 79 6.84 -4.21 16.14
C VAL A 79 5.47 -3.96 15.54
N VAL A 80 4.58 -4.97 15.62
CA VAL A 80 3.28 -4.97 14.94
C VAL A 80 2.16 -4.56 15.88
N GLU A 81 1.38 -3.57 15.47
CA GLU A 81 0.19 -3.05 16.13
C GLU A 81 -1.03 -3.16 15.20
N GLU A 82 -2.22 -3.17 15.78
CA GLU A 82 -3.45 -3.20 15.01
C GLU A 82 -3.95 -1.79 14.69
N GLU A 83 -4.27 -1.54 13.40
CA GLU A 83 -5.05 -0.38 12.99
C GLU A 83 -6.52 -0.60 13.37
N THR A 84 -7.10 0.37 14.07
CA THR A 84 -8.51 0.34 14.46
C THR A 84 -9.20 1.67 14.10
N ASN A 85 -9.72 2.41 15.07
CA ASN A 85 -10.22 3.77 14.85
C ASN A 85 -9.08 4.81 14.92
N PRO A 86 -9.29 6.04 14.45
CA PRO A 86 -8.24 7.08 14.44
C PRO A 86 -7.63 7.34 15.83
N LYS A 87 -8.45 7.45 16.87
CA LYS A 87 -7.97 7.78 18.23
C LYS A 87 -7.00 6.72 18.75
N ASP A 88 -7.41 5.46 18.76
CA ASP A 88 -6.60 4.37 19.30
C ASP A 88 -5.35 4.11 18.43
N THR A 89 -5.45 4.31 17.12
CA THR A 89 -4.32 4.15 16.21
C THR A 89 -3.27 5.24 16.43
N ILE A 90 -3.68 6.49 16.68
CA ILE A 90 -2.77 7.58 17.06
C ILE A 90 -2.04 7.27 18.36
N GLU A 91 -2.73 6.72 19.36
CA GLU A 91 -2.10 6.33 20.63
C GLU A 91 -1.05 5.22 20.43
N ARG A 92 -1.36 4.22 19.58
CA ARG A 92 -0.40 3.17 19.19
C ARG A 92 0.77 3.73 18.41
N PHE A 93 0.53 4.64 17.47
CA PHE A 93 1.60 5.32 16.74
C PHE A 93 2.57 6.04 17.69
N ARG A 94 2.05 6.85 18.62
CA ARG A 94 2.87 7.52 19.62
C ARG A 94 3.62 6.53 20.50
N ARG A 95 3.00 5.42 20.91
CA ARG A 95 3.67 4.37 21.68
C ARG A 95 4.85 3.78 20.90
N LEU A 96 4.67 3.43 19.65
CA LEU A 96 5.75 2.92 18.79
C LEU A 96 6.91 3.91 18.71
N VAL A 97 6.63 5.18 18.44
CA VAL A 97 7.66 6.21 18.29
C VAL A 97 8.32 6.57 19.62
N LEU A 98 7.54 6.87 20.65
CA LEU A 98 8.05 7.46 21.89
C LEU A 98 8.52 6.41 22.92
N GLN A 99 7.91 5.23 22.96
CA GLN A 99 8.24 4.19 23.96
C GLN A 99 9.06 3.06 23.34
N GLU A 100 8.62 2.46 22.24
CA GLU A 100 9.34 1.39 21.55
C GLU A 100 10.56 1.88 20.78
N LYS A 101 10.64 3.20 20.49
CA LYS A 101 11.73 3.85 19.76
C LYS A 101 11.94 3.27 18.38
N VAL A 102 10.86 2.95 17.67
CA VAL A 102 10.94 2.52 16.28
C VAL A 102 11.52 3.66 15.43
N GLN A 103 12.24 3.30 14.37
CA GLN A 103 12.93 4.28 13.50
C GLN A 103 12.03 4.76 12.35
N SER A 104 10.97 4.01 12.05
CA SER A 104 9.91 4.36 11.12
C SER A 104 8.66 3.56 11.45
N VAL A 105 7.49 4.07 11.04
CA VAL A 105 6.21 3.35 11.11
C VAL A 105 5.70 3.16 9.68
N HIS A 106 5.28 1.94 9.37
CA HIS A 106 4.70 1.58 8.08
C HIS A 106 3.30 0.99 8.29
N GLY A 107 2.46 1.12 7.30
CA GLY A 107 1.09 0.59 7.38
C GLY A 107 0.05 1.66 7.08
N LEU A 108 -1.08 1.57 7.74
CA LEU A 108 -2.29 2.36 7.57
C LEU A 108 -2.95 2.14 6.20
N ILE A 109 -4.17 1.66 6.26
CA ILE A 109 -4.99 1.33 5.07
C ILE A 109 -6.22 2.23 5.00
N SER A 110 -6.88 2.48 6.14
CA SER A 110 -8.15 3.22 6.17
C SER A 110 -7.92 4.72 6.00
N THR A 111 -8.59 5.35 5.03
CA THR A 111 -8.46 6.78 4.74
C THR A 111 -8.60 7.66 5.98
N GLY A 112 -9.65 7.46 6.80
CA GLY A 112 -9.88 8.28 7.99
C GLY A 112 -8.81 8.11 9.07
N VAL A 113 -8.24 6.92 9.22
CA VAL A 113 -7.14 6.64 10.16
C VAL A 113 -5.85 7.28 9.65
N SER A 114 -5.57 7.13 8.38
CA SER A 114 -4.39 7.71 7.73
C SER A 114 -4.37 9.23 7.83
N LEU A 115 -5.49 9.88 7.52
CA LEU A 115 -5.63 11.34 7.61
C LEU A 115 -5.52 11.85 9.05
N GLY A 116 -6.02 11.09 10.03
CA GLY A 116 -5.87 11.43 11.45
C GLY A 116 -4.45 11.24 11.98
N THR A 117 -3.71 10.23 11.50
CA THR A 117 -2.37 9.88 12.00
C THR A 117 -1.26 10.69 11.32
N ALA A 118 -1.43 11.07 10.06
CA ALA A 118 -0.41 11.79 9.30
C ALA A 118 0.05 13.13 9.93
N PRO A 119 -0.84 14.03 10.39
CA PRO A 119 -0.42 15.23 11.10
C PRO A 119 0.39 14.94 12.37
N VAL A 120 0.06 13.83 13.07
CA VAL A 120 0.79 13.42 14.28
C VAL A 120 2.22 12.93 13.93
N ALA A 121 2.38 12.24 12.81
CA ALA A 121 3.71 11.85 12.33
C ALA A 121 4.59 13.07 11.99
N GLU A 122 4.01 14.12 11.41
CA GLU A 122 4.71 15.39 11.17
C GLU A 122 5.08 16.09 12.48
N GLU A 123 4.16 16.14 13.46
CA GLU A 123 4.38 16.73 14.79
C GLU A 123 5.52 16.01 15.54
N GLU A 124 5.50 14.69 15.56
CA GLU A 124 6.51 13.86 16.23
C GLU A 124 7.82 13.73 15.42
N GLN A 125 7.90 14.31 14.23
CA GLN A 125 9.03 14.20 13.29
C GLN A 125 9.41 12.73 13.01
N ALA A 126 8.40 11.87 12.90
CA ALA A 126 8.55 10.43 12.74
C ALA A 126 8.19 10.00 11.32
N LEU A 127 9.05 9.19 10.70
CA LEU A 127 8.79 8.62 9.38
C LEU A 127 7.56 7.73 9.41
N LEU A 128 6.57 8.07 8.58
CA LEU A 128 5.38 7.26 8.31
C LEU A 128 5.32 6.93 6.82
N VAL A 129 5.31 5.64 6.48
CA VAL A 129 5.10 5.17 5.11
C VAL A 129 3.77 4.44 5.04
N MET A 130 2.76 5.10 4.52
CA MET A 130 1.42 4.51 4.38
C MET A 130 1.42 3.46 3.27
N TRP A 131 0.87 2.28 3.56
CA TRP A 131 0.72 1.22 2.57
C TRP A 131 -0.37 1.55 1.58
N ASP A 132 -1.49 2.08 2.07
CA ASP A 132 -2.50 2.61 1.18
C ASP A 132 -2.50 4.14 1.17
N GLY A 133 -3.03 4.69 0.12
CA GLY A 133 -3.14 6.13 -0.01
C GLY A 133 -4.36 6.65 0.71
N THR A 134 -4.53 7.93 0.61
CA THR A 134 -5.75 8.61 1.00
C THR A 134 -6.35 9.29 -0.21
N THR A 135 -7.58 9.83 -0.09
CA THR A 135 -8.21 10.58 -1.15
C THR A 135 -7.47 11.90 -1.42
N GLN A 136 -7.50 12.37 -2.67
CA GLN A 136 -6.86 13.63 -3.07
C GLN A 136 -7.35 14.83 -2.24
N ASP A 137 -8.66 14.89 -1.97
CA ASP A 137 -9.23 15.96 -1.16
C ASP A 137 -8.71 15.92 0.28
N GLY A 138 -8.66 14.73 0.88
CA GLY A 138 -8.12 14.54 2.23
C GLY A 138 -6.65 14.90 2.33
N VAL A 139 -5.85 14.56 1.31
CA VAL A 139 -4.43 14.95 1.26
C VAL A 139 -4.26 16.46 1.16
N LYS A 140 -5.03 17.12 0.30
CA LYS A 140 -4.99 18.57 0.13
C LYS A 140 -5.30 19.31 1.43
N GLU A 141 -6.23 18.79 2.21
CA GLU A 141 -6.66 19.36 3.48
C GLU A 141 -5.68 19.07 4.62
N MET A 142 -5.30 17.81 4.80
CA MET A 142 -4.58 17.35 6.00
C MET A 142 -3.06 17.25 5.83
N MET A 143 -2.56 17.14 4.59
CA MET A 143 -1.15 16.93 4.28
C MET A 143 -0.69 17.71 3.04
N PRO A 144 -0.86 19.02 2.98
CA PRO A 144 -0.52 19.77 1.77
C PRO A 144 0.97 19.74 1.42
N ASN A 145 1.85 19.63 2.41
CA ASN A 145 3.32 19.62 2.25
C ASN A 145 3.98 18.65 3.24
N PRO A 146 3.81 17.33 3.10
CA PRO A 146 4.33 16.37 4.05
C PRO A 146 5.87 16.35 4.03
N LYS A 147 6.50 16.31 5.21
CA LYS A 147 7.95 16.18 5.38
C LYS A 147 8.34 14.75 5.76
N TYR A 148 7.61 14.13 6.65
CA TYR A 148 7.89 12.79 7.18
C TYR A 148 6.91 11.71 6.72
N VAL A 149 5.81 12.11 6.05
CA VAL A 149 4.77 11.19 5.60
C VAL A 149 4.89 10.88 4.12
N PHE A 150 4.95 9.59 3.81
CA PHE A 150 5.01 9.03 2.45
C PHE A 150 3.75 8.22 2.17
N ARG A 151 3.26 8.23 0.94
CA ARG A 151 2.10 7.47 0.49
C ARG A 151 2.47 6.55 -0.65
N SER A 152 2.16 5.27 -0.53
CA SER A 152 2.47 4.30 -1.58
C SER A 152 1.58 4.42 -2.82
N THR A 153 0.49 5.19 -2.78
CA THR A 153 -0.36 5.46 -3.95
C THR A 153 -1.29 6.66 -3.72
N ASP A 154 -1.91 7.13 -4.79
CA ASP A 154 -3.15 7.92 -4.75
C ASP A 154 -4.33 6.96 -4.96
N ASN A 155 -5.33 6.96 -4.08
CA ASN A 155 -6.46 6.02 -4.13
C ASN A 155 -7.26 6.10 -5.44
N GLU A 156 -7.30 7.27 -6.06
CA GLU A 156 -8.03 7.48 -7.31
C GLU A 156 -7.36 6.81 -8.52
N CYS A 157 -6.07 6.42 -8.44
CA CYS A 157 -5.36 5.77 -9.56
C CYS A 157 -6.05 4.49 -10.02
N GLU A 158 -6.56 3.70 -9.09
CA GLU A 158 -7.27 2.46 -9.42
C GLU A 158 -8.58 2.71 -10.16
N ALA A 159 -9.34 3.73 -9.75
CA ALA A 159 -10.57 4.13 -10.43
C ALA A 159 -10.27 4.77 -11.79
N VAL A 160 -9.23 5.59 -11.89
CA VAL A 160 -8.76 6.18 -13.15
C VAL A 160 -8.42 5.06 -14.14
N MET A 161 -7.61 4.07 -13.74
CA MET A 161 -7.24 2.94 -14.61
C MET A 161 -8.46 2.13 -15.03
N GLY A 162 -9.32 1.73 -14.07
CA GLY A 162 -10.54 0.97 -14.37
C GLY A 162 -11.48 1.72 -15.32
N SER A 163 -11.56 3.04 -15.19
CA SER A 163 -12.36 3.90 -16.07
C SER A 163 -11.79 3.95 -17.49
N LEU A 164 -10.45 4.09 -17.63
CA LEU A 164 -9.77 4.05 -18.92
C LEU A 164 -9.98 2.70 -19.61
N LEU A 165 -9.95 1.61 -18.86
CA LEU A 165 -10.21 0.28 -19.40
C LEU A 165 -11.69 0.08 -19.77
N ALA A 166 -12.63 0.70 -19.04
CA ALA A 166 -14.02 0.74 -19.48
C ALA A 166 -14.18 1.45 -20.83
N VAL A 167 -13.50 2.57 -21.03
CA VAL A 167 -13.45 3.25 -22.35
C VAL A 167 -12.82 2.33 -23.39
N LYS A 168 -11.67 1.73 -23.11
CA LYS A 168 -10.95 0.86 -24.05
C LYS A 168 -11.76 -0.36 -24.49
N HIS A 169 -12.36 -1.09 -23.54
CA HIS A 169 -12.99 -2.38 -23.81
C HIS A 169 -14.50 -2.30 -24.06
N PHE A 170 -15.17 -1.26 -23.55
CA PHE A 170 -16.63 -1.16 -23.53
C PHE A 170 -17.21 0.03 -24.30
N LYS A 171 -16.37 0.93 -24.86
CA LYS A 171 -16.87 2.07 -25.67
C LYS A 171 -17.86 1.62 -26.73
N GLY A 172 -19.02 2.30 -26.78
CA GLY A 172 -20.11 1.96 -27.72
C GLY A 172 -20.95 0.73 -27.32
N LYS A 173 -20.65 0.09 -26.18
CA LYS A 173 -21.36 -1.10 -25.70
C LYS A 173 -22.18 -0.85 -24.44
N PHE A 174 -22.29 0.39 -23.98
CA PHE A 174 -23.10 0.80 -22.85
C PHE A 174 -23.58 2.24 -23.02
N LYS A 175 -24.71 2.55 -22.42
CA LYS A 175 -25.26 3.90 -22.31
C LYS A 175 -25.75 4.18 -20.88
N ARG A 176 -26.44 3.21 -20.29
CA ARG A 176 -27.02 3.31 -18.96
C ARG A 176 -26.03 2.82 -17.91
N VAL A 177 -25.59 3.74 -17.04
CA VAL A 177 -24.54 3.48 -16.06
C VAL A 177 -25.09 3.61 -14.64
N ALA A 178 -24.79 2.64 -13.79
CA ALA A 178 -25.08 2.71 -12.38
C ALA A 178 -23.79 2.62 -11.54
N GLY A 179 -23.84 3.15 -10.32
CA GLY A 179 -22.78 3.05 -9.33
C GLY A 179 -23.27 2.40 -8.04
N ILE A 180 -22.42 1.56 -7.43
CA ILE A 180 -22.56 1.15 -6.04
C ILE A 180 -21.21 1.24 -5.36
N ASN A 181 -21.08 2.16 -4.41
CA ASN A 181 -19.80 2.53 -3.82
C ASN A 181 -19.95 2.74 -2.31
N PRO A 182 -18.92 2.52 -1.49
CA PRO A 182 -19.01 2.72 -0.05
C PRO A 182 -19.25 4.20 0.29
N ASP A 183 -20.10 4.45 1.28
CA ASP A 183 -20.56 5.80 1.67
C ASP A 183 -19.53 6.57 2.50
N TYR A 184 -18.37 6.87 1.92
CA TYR A 184 -17.36 7.77 2.48
C TYR A 184 -16.48 8.35 1.35
N SER A 185 -15.50 9.21 1.71
CA SER A 185 -14.71 9.98 0.73
C SER A 185 -14.07 9.12 -0.38
N TYR A 186 -13.55 7.93 -0.06
CA TYR A 186 -12.99 7.02 -1.05
C TYR A 186 -14.01 6.63 -2.14
N GLY A 187 -15.19 6.16 -1.74
CA GLY A 187 -16.22 5.76 -2.70
C GLY A 187 -16.72 6.94 -3.54
N ARG A 188 -16.89 8.11 -2.89
CA ARG A 188 -17.33 9.35 -3.55
C ARG A 188 -16.32 9.80 -4.59
N ASN A 189 -15.03 9.86 -4.24
CA ASN A 189 -13.99 10.29 -5.15
C ASN A 189 -13.78 9.32 -6.32
N ASN A 190 -13.82 8.00 -6.08
CA ASN A 190 -13.71 7.01 -7.14
C ASN A 190 -14.87 7.09 -8.14
N TRP A 191 -16.09 7.27 -7.66
CA TRP A 191 -17.25 7.46 -8.53
C TRP A 191 -17.15 8.74 -9.36
N GLU A 192 -16.74 9.85 -8.75
CA GLU A 192 -16.57 11.10 -9.47
C GLU A 192 -15.42 11.00 -10.49
N ALA A 193 -14.29 10.37 -10.14
CA ALA A 193 -13.21 10.12 -11.08
C ALA A 193 -13.68 9.32 -12.30
N PHE A 194 -14.47 8.26 -12.07
CA PHE A 194 -15.07 7.48 -13.14
C PHE A 194 -15.96 8.34 -14.06
N ARG A 195 -16.84 9.17 -13.50
CA ARG A 195 -17.71 10.08 -14.27
C ARG A 195 -16.91 11.08 -15.11
N GLN A 196 -15.88 11.68 -14.51
CA GLN A 196 -15.00 12.65 -15.19
C GLN A 196 -14.23 12.00 -16.35
N ILE A 197 -13.73 10.78 -16.17
CA ILE A 197 -13.05 10.04 -17.25
C ILE A 197 -14.02 9.74 -18.40
N LEU A 198 -15.22 9.25 -18.14
CA LEU A 198 -16.21 9.01 -19.18
C LEU A 198 -16.50 10.29 -19.98
N ALA A 199 -16.75 11.40 -19.28
CA ALA A 199 -16.98 12.71 -19.90
C ALA A 199 -15.75 13.15 -20.72
N ARG A 200 -14.53 13.02 -20.17
CA ARG A 200 -13.26 13.37 -20.83
C ARG A 200 -13.06 12.65 -22.17
N TYR A 201 -13.51 11.39 -22.27
CA TYR A 201 -13.38 10.58 -23.48
C TYR A 201 -14.64 10.60 -24.37
N GLY A 202 -15.56 11.53 -24.14
CA GLY A 202 -16.76 11.74 -24.95
C GLY A 202 -17.75 10.58 -24.88
N ILE A 203 -17.82 9.90 -23.74
CA ILE A 203 -18.83 8.88 -23.49
C ILE A 203 -20.10 9.57 -22.97
N GLU A 204 -21.14 9.60 -23.77
CA GLU A 204 -22.47 10.08 -23.36
C GLU A 204 -23.16 9.01 -22.52
N ALA A 205 -22.89 9.01 -21.21
CA ALA A 205 -23.47 8.07 -20.26
C ALA A 205 -24.71 8.68 -19.58
N GLU A 206 -25.79 7.89 -19.49
CA GLU A 206 -26.95 8.17 -18.65
C GLU A 206 -26.75 7.51 -17.28
N PHE A 207 -26.51 8.31 -16.23
CA PHE A 207 -26.34 7.80 -14.87
C PHE A 207 -27.71 7.53 -14.25
N VAL A 208 -28.07 6.23 -14.22
CA VAL A 208 -29.45 5.79 -13.93
C VAL A 208 -29.70 5.40 -12.47
N ALA A 209 -28.64 5.11 -11.71
CA ALA A 209 -28.73 4.82 -10.28
C ALA A 209 -27.38 5.03 -9.59
N GLU A 210 -27.44 5.50 -8.35
CA GLU A 210 -26.28 5.59 -7.44
C GLU A 210 -26.67 4.99 -6.10
N GLN A 211 -25.90 4.05 -5.61
CA GLN A 211 -26.12 3.36 -4.35
C GLN A 211 -24.92 3.54 -3.43
N TRP A 212 -25.20 3.87 -2.16
CA TRP A 212 -24.19 4.24 -1.17
C TRP A 212 -24.34 3.44 0.13
N PRO A 213 -24.06 2.13 0.12
CA PRO A 213 -24.06 1.36 1.36
C PRO A 213 -22.95 1.81 2.31
N LYS A 214 -23.22 1.76 3.60
CA LYS A 214 -22.18 1.95 4.62
C LYS A 214 -21.22 0.75 4.60
N VAL A 215 -19.95 1.00 4.88
CA VAL A 215 -18.95 -0.07 5.03
C VAL A 215 -19.40 -1.06 6.10
N GLY A 216 -19.31 -2.37 5.79
CA GLY A 216 -19.77 -3.45 6.66
C GLY A 216 -21.25 -3.79 6.51
N THR A 217 -21.93 -3.27 5.49
CA THR A 217 -23.34 -3.64 5.20
C THR A 217 -23.41 -5.05 4.63
N MET A 218 -23.97 -5.99 5.40
CA MET A 218 -24.08 -7.41 5.03
C MET A 218 -25.35 -7.76 4.27
N ASP A 219 -26.37 -6.89 4.29
CA ASP A 219 -27.61 -7.02 3.50
C ASP A 219 -27.71 -5.88 2.50
N LEU A 220 -27.49 -6.21 1.23
CA LEU A 220 -27.53 -5.27 0.10
C LEU A 220 -28.78 -5.44 -0.76
N THR A 221 -29.78 -6.19 -0.30
CA THR A 221 -31.00 -6.53 -1.08
C THR A 221 -31.69 -5.30 -1.64
N SER A 222 -31.88 -4.23 -0.84
CA SER A 222 -32.51 -2.99 -1.29
C SER A 222 -31.70 -2.25 -2.34
N HIS A 223 -30.37 -2.19 -2.18
CA HIS A 223 -29.46 -1.57 -3.15
C HIS A 223 -29.45 -2.34 -4.47
N ILE A 224 -29.42 -3.68 -4.41
CA ILE A 224 -29.46 -4.56 -5.58
C ILE A 224 -30.79 -4.43 -6.31
N ALA A 225 -31.91 -4.38 -5.59
CA ALA A 225 -33.23 -4.18 -6.19
C ALA A 225 -33.31 -2.82 -6.92
N ALA A 226 -32.78 -1.75 -6.36
CA ALA A 226 -32.73 -0.43 -6.99
C ALA A 226 -31.85 -0.44 -8.26
N LEU A 227 -30.68 -1.07 -8.22
CA LEU A 227 -29.82 -1.24 -9.39
C LEU A 227 -30.52 -2.03 -10.49
N LYS A 228 -31.15 -3.14 -10.14
CA LYS A 228 -31.88 -3.99 -11.10
C LYS A 228 -33.09 -3.27 -11.75
N ALA A 229 -33.80 -2.48 -10.97
CA ALA A 229 -34.92 -1.66 -11.48
C ALA A 229 -34.45 -0.57 -12.46
N ALA A 230 -33.24 -0.04 -12.24
CA ALA A 230 -32.61 0.95 -13.11
C ALA A 230 -32.12 0.38 -14.45
N LYS A 231 -32.01 -0.94 -14.61
CA LYS A 231 -31.57 -1.64 -15.84
C LYS A 231 -30.29 -1.02 -16.44
N PRO A 232 -29.16 -1.05 -15.73
CA PRO A 232 -27.90 -0.51 -16.25
C PRO A 232 -27.28 -1.45 -17.29
N ASP A 233 -26.55 -0.88 -18.26
CA ASP A 233 -25.67 -1.62 -19.17
C ASP A 233 -24.27 -1.84 -18.55
N LEU A 234 -23.89 -0.94 -17.63
CA LEU A 234 -22.62 -0.99 -16.93
C LEU A 234 -22.80 -0.60 -15.46
N ILE A 235 -22.16 -1.35 -14.56
CA ILE A 235 -22.03 -1.02 -13.14
C ILE A 235 -20.56 -0.74 -12.83
N PHE A 236 -20.30 0.44 -12.26
CA PHE A 236 -19.04 0.74 -11.60
C PHE A 236 -19.18 0.51 -10.10
N SER A 237 -18.22 -0.17 -9.50
CA SER A 237 -18.19 -0.35 -8.05
C SER A 237 -16.78 -0.28 -7.50
N SER A 238 -16.55 0.67 -6.60
CA SER A 238 -15.37 0.75 -5.75
C SER A 238 -15.59 0.08 -4.39
N MET A 239 -16.59 -0.79 -4.26
CA MET A 239 -16.73 -1.61 -3.06
C MET A 239 -15.48 -2.42 -2.80
N LEU A 240 -15.13 -2.55 -1.54
CA LEU A 240 -13.88 -3.12 -1.07
C LEU A 240 -14.13 -3.97 0.17
N PHE A 241 -13.08 -4.63 0.67
CA PHE A 241 -13.13 -5.48 1.85
C PHE A 241 -14.23 -6.56 1.76
N ALA A 242 -14.81 -6.96 2.89
CA ALA A 242 -15.85 -7.99 2.93
C ALA A 242 -17.14 -7.60 2.19
N ASP A 243 -17.37 -6.32 1.93
CA ASP A 243 -18.59 -5.83 1.28
C ASP A 243 -18.66 -6.24 -0.19
N LEU A 244 -17.53 -6.32 -0.89
CA LEU A 244 -17.51 -6.68 -2.31
C LEU A 244 -17.95 -8.15 -2.55
N PRO A 245 -17.42 -9.18 -1.87
CA PRO A 245 -17.95 -10.54 -2.00
C PRO A 245 -19.44 -10.67 -1.67
N VAL A 246 -19.92 -9.91 -0.67
CA VAL A 246 -21.35 -9.87 -0.33
C VAL A 246 -22.17 -9.31 -1.50
N PHE A 247 -21.76 -8.19 -2.07
CA PHE A 247 -22.41 -7.60 -3.24
C PHE A 247 -22.43 -8.56 -4.42
N MET A 248 -21.28 -9.17 -4.75
CA MET A 248 -21.18 -10.07 -5.89
C MET A 248 -22.06 -11.31 -5.72
N LYS A 249 -22.06 -11.91 -4.53
CA LYS A 249 -22.88 -13.09 -4.22
C LYS A 249 -24.39 -12.78 -4.26
N GLN A 250 -24.81 -11.71 -3.60
CA GLN A 250 -26.23 -11.31 -3.57
C GLN A 250 -26.71 -10.80 -4.94
N GLY A 251 -25.87 -10.03 -5.66
CA GLY A 251 -26.19 -9.56 -7.01
C GLY A 251 -26.34 -10.70 -8.02
N HIS A 252 -25.45 -11.70 -7.95
CA HIS A 252 -25.54 -12.91 -8.76
C HIS A 252 -26.84 -13.66 -8.48
N ALA A 253 -27.15 -13.93 -7.21
CA ALA A 253 -28.39 -14.63 -6.81
C ALA A 253 -29.66 -13.89 -7.26
N ALA A 254 -29.61 -12.55 -7.34
CA ALA A 254 -30.70 -11.72 -7.85
C ALA A 254 -30.76 -11.62 -9.38
N GLY A 255 -29.79 -12.18 -10.13
CA GLY A 255 -29.66 -12.02 -11.59
C GLY A 255 -29.36 -10.59 -12.03
N LEU A 256 -28.67 -9.81 -11.19
CA LEU A 256 -28.32 -8.41 -11.50
C LEU A 256 -27.31 -8.29 -12.65
N PHE A 257 -26.42 -9.26 -12.79
CA PHE A 257 -25.25 -9.16 -13.68
C PHE A 257 -25.47 -9.71 -15.08
N GLU A 258 -26.66 -10.23 -15.39
CA GLU A 258 -26.98 -10.79 -16.71
C GLU A 258 -26.91 -9.72 -17.80
N GLY A 259 -25.91 -9.83 -18.70
CA GLY A 259 -25.67 -8.87 -19.77
C GLY A 259 -25.08 -7.51 -19.33
N VAL A 260 -24.81 -7.33 -18.05
CA VAL A 260 -24.26 -6.09 -17.49
C VAL A 260 -22.74 -6.13 -17.46
N LYS A 261 -22.09 -5.08 -17.95
CA LYS A 261 -20.65 -4.87 -17.84
C LYS A 261 -20.30 -4.34 -16.46
N MET A 262 -19.11 -4.68 -15.95
CA MET A 262 -18.71 -4.22 -14.63
C MET A 262 -17.28 -3.69 -14.62
N VAL A 263 -17.04 -2.71 -13.75
CA VAL A 263 -15.72 -2.17 -13.44
C VAL A 263 -15.53 -2.24 -11.93
N LEU A 264 -14.58 -3.07 -11.51
CA LEU A 264 -14.26 -3.34 -10.11
C LEU A 264 -12.77 -3.05 -9.83
N PRO A 265 -12.38 -1.77 -9.66
CA PRO A 265 -10.96 -1.38 -9.55
C PRO A 265 -10.27 -1.91 -8.30
N ALA A 266 -11.02 -2.21 -7.23
CA ALA A 266 -10.50 -2.70 -5.96
C ALA A 266 -10.73 -4.22 -5.74
N ALA A 267 -11.07 -4.98 -6.79
CA ALA A 267 -11.55 -6.36 -6.64
C ALA A 267 -10.53 -7.32 -5.99
N ALA A 268 -9.25 -7.22 -6.34
CA ALA A 268 -8.26 -8.19 -5.86
C ALA A 268 -7.95 -8.12 -4.36
N TRP A 269 -8.42 -7.12 -3.61
CA TRP A 269 -8.36 -7.17 -2.13
C TRP A 269 -9.08 -8.39 -1.55
N GLN A 270 -10.12 -8.86 -2.25
CA GLN A 270 -10.92 -10.01 -1.83
C GLN A 270 -10.80 -11.20 -2.78
N LEU A 271 -9.72 -11.27 -3.56
CA LEU A 271 -9.53 -12.23 -4.64
C LEU A 271 -9.90 -13.67 -4.23
N ASN A 272 -9.39 -14.13 -3.10
CA ASN A 272 -9.64 -15.50 -2.61
C ASN A 272 -11.10 -15.75 -2.19
N GLN A 273 -11.93 -14.72 -2.04
CA GLN A 273 -13.35 -14.80 -1.67
C GLN A 273 -14.28 -14.63 -2.88
N LEU A 274 -13.79 -14.11 -4.00
CA LEU A 274 -14.55 -13.88 -5.23
C LEU A 274 -14.59 -15.16 -6.08
N LYS A 275 -15.48 -16.09 -5.72
CA LYS A 275 -15.54 -17.40 -6.37
C LYS A 275 -16.16 -17.33 -7.77
N LYS A 276 -15.63 -18.15 -8.69
CA LYS A 276 -16.10 -18.26 -10.08
C LYS A 276 -17.59 -18.48 -10.21
N GLU A 277 -18.20 -19.17 -9.25
CA GLU A 277 -19.63 -19.52 -9.28
C GLU A 277 -20.57 -18.30 -9.32
N PHE A 278 -20.12 -17.14 -8.81
CA PHE A 278 -20.91 -15.90 -8.80
C PHE A 278 -20.19 -14.70 -9.46
N MET A 279 -19.00 -14.91 -10.00
CA MET A 279 -18.24 -13.84 -10.69
C MET A 279 -18.48 -13.88 -12.19
N PRO A 280 -18.98 -12.77 -12.80
CA PRO A 280 -19.13 -12.69 -14.26
C PRO A 280 -17.78 -12.71 -14.99
N GLU A 281 -17.80 -13.20 -16.23
CA GLU A 281 -16.68 -13.10 -17.17
C GLU A 281 -16.52 -11.68 -17.75
N GLY A 282 -15.30 -11.29 -18.07
CA GLY A 282 -15.00 -10.09 -18.85
C GLY A 282 -15.23 -8.77 -18.12
N ILE A 283 -15.36 -8.79 -16.79
CA ILE A 283 -15.42 -7.56 -16.00
C ILE A 283 -14.03 -6.93 -15.91
N ILE A 284 -13.93 -5.61 -15.84
CA ILE A 284 -12.66 -4.94 -15.54
C ILE A 284 -12.32 -5.20 -14.08
N PHE A 285 -11.22 -5.90 -13.85
CA PHE A 285 -10.81 -6.41 -12.54
C PHE A 285 -9.46 -5.81 -12.13
N GLY A 286 -9.44 -5.09 -11.02
CA GLY A 286 -8.24 -4.41 -10.54
C GLY A 286 -7.37 -5.30 -9.65
N HIS A 287 -6.10 -5.42 -10.04
CA HIS A 287 -5.01 -6.00 -9.25
C HIS A 287 -4.02 -4.96 -8.74
N ASN A 288 -4.19 -3.73 -9.17
CA ASN A 288 -3.38 -2.57 -8.79
C ASN A 288 -1.86 -2.86 -8.85
N THR A 289 -1.09 -2.67 -7.78
CA THR A 289 0.37 -2.77 -7.87
C THR A 289 0.90 -4.22 -7.86
N LEU A 290 0.06 -5.24 -7.69
CA LEU A 290 0.49 -6.64 -7.75
C LEU A 290 -0.53 -7.55 -8.43
N TYR A 291 -0.19 -8.06 -9.60
CA TYR A 291 -0.88 -9.20 -10.19
C TYR A 291 -0.07 -10.47 -9.92
N PHE A 292 -0.54 -11.31 -9.00
CA PHE A 292 0.20 -12.47 -8.50
C PHE A 292 0.54 -13.52 -9.58
N ASP A 293 -0.28 -13.65 -10.62
CA ASP A 293 -0.12 -14.58 -11.76
C ASP A 293 0.38 -13.88 -13.02
N HIS A 294 1.21 -12.83 -12.88
CA HIS A 294 1.71 -12.06 -14.01
C HIS A 294 2.67 -12.90 -14.87
N PRO A 295 2.45 -13.02 -16.19
CA PRO A 295 3.26 -13.90 -17.05
C PRO A 295 4.74 -13.50 -17.11
N GLN A 296 5.05 -12.21 -16.90
CA GLN A 296 6.40 -11.66 -16.88
C GLN A 296 6.86 -11.30 -15.45
N ALA A 297 6.34 -11.99 -14.43
CA ALA A 297 6.73 -11.75 -13.04
C ALA A 297 8.25 -11.86 -12.85
N SER A 298 8.83 -10.94 -12.07
CA SER A 298 10.26 -10.97 -11.70
C SER A 298 10.60 -12.19 -10.86
N ALA A 299 11.89 -12.49 -10.70
CA ALA A 299 12.32 -13.57 -9.81
C ALA A 299 11.91 -13.30 -8.35
N LEU A 300 11.95 -12.04 -7.92
CA LEU A 300 11.49 -11.60 -6.60
C LEU A 300 10.00 -11.88 -6.41
N GLN A 301 9.16 -11.47 -7.36
CA GLN A 301 7.73 -11.70 -7.31
C GLN A 301 7.40 -13.20 -7.29
N LYS A 302 8.02 -13.99 -8.17
CA LYS A 302 7.80 -15.45 -8.23
C LYS A 302 8.14 -16.13 -6.91
N ALA A 303 9.28 -15.78 -6.31
CA ALA A 303 9.68 -16.33 -5.02
C ALA A 303 8.67 -15.97 -3.91
N PHE A 304 8.27 -14.71 -3.83
CA PHE A 304 7.29 -14.27 -2.85
C PHE A 304 5.94 -14.97 -3.01
N VAL A 305 5.40 -14.97 -4.23
CA VAL A 305 4.08 -15.58 -4.52
C VAL A 305 4.09 -17.06 -4.20
N GLN A 306 5.18 -17.78 -4.57
CA GLN A 306 5.32 -19.20 -4.26
C GLN A 306 5.33 -19.45 -2.75
N ASP A 307 6.21 -18.74 -2.01
CA ASP A 307 6.32 -18.88 -0.56
C ASP A 307 4.99 -18.55 0.14
N TYR A 308 4.33 -17.46 -0.30
CA TYR A 308 3.06 -17.02 0.25
C TYR A 308 1.95 -18.05 0.03
N MET A 309 1.79 -18.53 -1.18
CA MET A 309 0.77 -19.53 -1.52
C MET A 309 1.03 -20.89 -0.86
N ASP A 310 2.30 -21.29 -0.73
CA ASP A 310 2.68 -22.52 -0.03
C ASP A 310 2.37 -22.45 1.45
N GLN A 311 2.58 -21.30 2.07
CA GLN A 311 2.37 -21.11 3.50
C GLN A 311 0.91 -20.88 3.87
N TYR A 312 0.20 -20.00 3.13
CA TYR A 312 -1.13 -19.54 3.51
C TYR A 312 -2.27 -20.13 2.69
N LYS A 313 -1.97 -20.83 1.59
CA LYS A 313 -2.96 -21.42 0.67
C LYS A 313 -3.92 -20.38 0.05
N GLU A 314 -3.44 -19.15 -0.07
CA GLU A 314 -4.15 -17.98 -0.61
C GLU A 314 -3.25 -17.28 -1.62
N ALA A 315 -3.84 -16.62 -2.62
CA ALA A 315 -3.10 -15.72 -3.51
C ALA A 315 -2.89 -14.36 -2.83
N PRO A 316 -1.68 -13.79 -2.87
CA PRO A 316 -1.44 -12.45 -2.36
C PRO A 316 -2.07 -11.39 -3.28
N HIS A 317 -2.38 -10.23 -2.73
CA HIS A 317 -2.86 -9.06 -3.45
C HIS A 317 -1.92 -7.85 -3.27
N TRP A 318 -2.27 -6.71 -3.86
CA TRP A 318 -1.37 -5.55 -3.94
C TRP A 318 -0.92 -4.96 -2.61
N GLU A 319 -1.63 -5.22 -1.50
CA GLU A 319 -1.18 -4.77 -0.18
C GLU A 319 0.17 -5.40 0.20
N ALA A 320 0.43 -6.61 -0.28
CA ALA A 320 1.73 -7.25 -0.12
C ALA A 320 2.85 -6.45 -0.81
N ASP A 321 2.59 -5.97 -2.02
CA ASP A 321 3.56 -5.15 -2.76
C ASP A 321 3.80 -3.80 -2.09
N ARG A 322 2.74 -3.13 -1.64
CA ARG A 322 2.84 -1.85 -0.95
C ARG A 322 3.62 -1.94 0.34
N ALA A 323 3.39 -3.00 1.13
CA ALA A 323 4.12 -3.26 2.35
C ALA A 323 5.61 -3.57 2.09
N TYR A 324 5.90 -4.39 1.07
CA TYR A 324 7.26 -4.66 0.63
C TYR A 324 7.96 -3.39 0.15
N PHE A 325 7.31 -2.63 -0.74
CA PHE A 325 7.82 -1.38 -1.31
C PHE A 325 8.15 -0.35 -0.22
N ALA A 326 7.29 -0.20 0.78
CA ALA A 326 7.51 0.69 1.92
C ALA A 326 8.82 0.35 2.66
N LEU A 327 9.05 -0.94 2.97
CA LEU A 327 10.26 -1.38 3.66
C LEU A 327 11.50 -1.27 2.76
N ALA A 328 11.38 -1.60 1.46
CA ALA A 328 12.48 -1.54 0.51
C ALA A 328 12.95 -0.09 0.25
N THR A 329 12.01 0.86 0.12
CA THR A 329 12.34 2.29 -0.04
C THR A 329 12.92 2.89 1.23
N TYR A 330 12.40 2.51 2.40
CA TYR A 330 12.99 2.90 3.68
C TYR A 330 14.43 2.40 3.80
N LYS A 331 14.70 1.12 3.49
CA LYS A 331 16.04 0.55 3.44
C LYS A 331 16.96 1.38 2.53
N ALA A 332 16.53 1.62 1.30
CA ALA A 332 17.32 2.39 0.33
C ALA A 332 17.60 3.82 0.83
N GLY A 333 16.63 4.48 1.45
CA GLY A 333 16.77 5.81 2.04
C GLY A 333 17.76 5.85 3.18
N VAL A 334 17.70 4.90 4.12
CA VAL A 334 18.66 4.78 5.24
C VAL A 334 20.09 4.57 4.72
N GLU A 335 20.27 3.65 3.77
CA GLU A 335 21.60 3.32 3.21
C GLU A 335 22.18 4.50 2.43
N ALA A 336 21.35 5.22 1.65
CA ALA A 336 21.77 6.41 0.93
C ALA A 336 22.18 7.55 1.89
N ALA A 337 21.34 7.83 2.90
CA ALA A 337 21.61 8.87 3.89
C ALA A 337 22.84 8.54 4.75
N GLN A 338 23.00 7.28 5.16
CA GLN A 338 24.19 6.84 5.91
C GLN A 338 25.46 6.96 5.06
N LYS A 339 25.42 6.57 3.80
CA LYS A 339 26.56 6.70 2.88
C LYS A 339 26.97 8.16 2.71
N ALA A 340 26.01 9.08 2.63
CA ALA A 340 26.28 10.51 2.50
C ALA A 340 26.83 11.13 3.80
N GLY A 341 26.30 10.73 4.97
CA GLY A 341 26.63 11.33 6.27
C GLY A 341 27.71 10.59 7.08
N GLY A 342 28.09 9.37 6.70
CA GLY A 342 29.09 8.54 7.40
C GLY A 342 28.67 8.03 8.79
N LYS A 343 27.41 8.26 9.20
CA LYS A 343 26.84 7.85 10.48
C LYS A 343 25.37 7.45 10.30
N TRP A 344 24.76 6.86 11.34
CA TRP A 344 23.34 6.55 11.33
C TRP A 344 22.50 7.81 11.09
N PRO A 345 21.60 7.83 10.08
CA PRO A 345 20.86 9.04 9.71
C PRO A 345 19.72 9.35 10.67
N THR A 346 19.36 10.62 10.75
CA THR A 346 18.12 11.07 11.40
C THR A 346 16.88 10.76 10.53
N PRO A 347 15.67 10.72 11.09
CA PRO A 347 14.44 10.57 10.30
C PRO A 347 14.33 11.59 9.16
N GLU A 348 14.72 12.84 9.39
CA GLU A 348 14.74 13.91 8.38
C GLU A 348 15.68 13.58 7.22
N GLN A 349 16.92 13.15 7.51
CA GLN A 349 17.91 12.77 6.49
C GLN A 349 17.42 11.59 5.64
N VAL A 350 16.72 10.63 6.26
CA VAL A 350 16.09 9.51 5.53
C VAL A 350 14.96 10.03 4.65
N ALA A 351 14.07 10.89 5.19
CA ALA A 351 12.97 11.49 4.45
C ALA A 351 13.41 12.32 3.24
N GLU A 352 14.57 12.97 3.33
CA GLU A 352 15.18 13.72 2.23
C GLU A 352 15.85 12.81 1.19
N ALA A 353 16.39 11.67 1.63
CA ALA A 353 17.10 10.74 0.76
C ALA A 353 16.19 9.81 -0.04
N MET A 354 14.99 9.45 0.48
CA MET A 354 14.08 8.49 -0.16
C MET A 354 13.56 8.90 -1.54
N PRO A 355 13.14 10.18 -1.79
CA PRO A 355 12.60 10.56 -3.09
C PRO A 355 13.59 10.35 -4.24
N GLY A 356 13.13 9.75 -5.33
CA GLY A 356 13.93 9.49 -6.53
C GLY A 356 14.73 8.18 -6.51
N LEU A 357 14.86 7.51 -5.36
CA LEU A 357 15.51 6.19 -5.30
C LEU A 357 14.59 5.14 -5.90
N GLU A 358 15.04 4.51 -6.98
CA GLU A 358 14.32 3.38 -7.58
C GLU A 358 14.63 2.10 -6.81
N VAL A 359 13.59 1.35 -6.47
CA VAL A 359 13.69 0.04 -5.82
C VAL A 359 12.93 -1.01 -6.62
N GLU A 360 13.39 -2.25 -6.56
CA GLU A 360 12.60 -3.40 -7.01
C GLU A 360 11.56 -3.72 -5.93
N SER A 361 10.30 -3.90 -6.35
CA SER A 361 9.19 -4.32 -5.52
C SER A 361 8.55 -5.59 -6.07
N LEU A 362 7.57 -6.14 -5.36
CA LEU A 362 6.90 -7.39 -5.78
C LEU A 362 6.13 -7.22 -7.10
N GLY A 363 5.53 -6.05 -7.32
CA GLY A 363 4.80 -5.74 -8.56
C GLY A 363 5.67 -5.12 -9.66
N GLY A 364 6.95 -4.86 -9.41
CA GLY A 364 7.86 -4.22 -10.36
C GLY A 364 8.69 -3.13 -9.72
N LYS A 365 9.30 -2.27 -10.54
CA LYS A 365 10.10 -1.15 -10.03
C LYS A 365 9.23 0.03 -9.64
N GLY A 366 9.62 0.70 -8.57
CA GLY A 366 8.95 1.90 -8.08
C GLY A 366 9.90 2.87 -7.38
N ARG A 367 9.42 4.07 -7.16
CA ARG A 367 10.13 5.13 -6.40
C ARG A 367 9.13 6.10 -5.79
N PHE A 368 9.56 6.85 -4.80
CA PHE A 368 8.81 8.02 -4.35
C PHE A 368 9.18 9.26 -5.19
N ARG A 369 8.17 10.03 -5.56
CA ARG A 369 8.34 11.36 -6.14
C ARG A 369 8.77 12.37 -5.05
N LYS A 370 9.11 13.61 -5.47
CA LYS A 370 9.46 14.69 -4.53
C LYS A 370 8.31 15.08 -3.61
N ASP A 371 7.06 14.92 -4.04
CA ASP A 371 5.85 15.14 -3.24
C ASP A 371 5.48 13.92 -2.37
N LYS A 372 6.39 12.94 -2.23
CA LYS A 372 6.31 11.76 -1.36
C LYS A 372 5.18 10.78 -1.69
N ILE A 373 4.73 10.82 -2.94
CA ILE A 373 3.80 9.83 -3.49
C ILE A 373 4.58 8.84 -4.34
N ALA A 374 4.27 7.55 -4.23
CA ALA A 374 4.94 6.53 -5.02
C ALA A 374 4.52 6.56 -6.49
N GLU A 375 5.48 6.27 -7.34
CA GLU A 375 5.29 5.84 -8.73
C GLU A 375 5.57 4.34 -8.79
N GLN A 376 4.54 3.55 -9.00
CA GLN A 376 4.59 2.09 -9.16
C GLN A 376 3.85 1.67 -10.43
N VAL A 377 3.93 0.41 -10.79
CA VAL A 377 3.19 -0.16 -11.91
C VAL A 377 1.81 -0.59 -11.44
N PHE A 378 0.78 -0.41 -12.27
CA PHE A 378 -0.58 -0.85 -12.03
C PHE A 378 -1.02 -1.89 -13.04
N TYR A 379 -1.76 -2.89 -12.58
CA TYR A 379 -2.26 -4.03 -13.35
C TYR A 379 -3.77 -4.14 -13.20
N GLN A 380 -4.49 -4.07 -14.29
CA GLN A 380 -5.91 -4.38 -14.36
C GLN A 380 -6.20 -5.02 -15.72
N GLY A 381 -7.41 -5.53 -15.91
CA GLY A 381 -7.82 -6.06 -17.21
C GLY A 381 -9.16 -6.79 -17.15
N PRO A 382 -9.64 -7.27 -18.30
CA PRO A 382 -10.82 -8.13 -18.34
C PRO A 382 -10.57 -9.43 -17.57
N SER A 383 -11.51 -9.83 -16.72
CA SER A 383 -11.41 -11.09 -15.97
C SER A 383 -11.74 -12.30 -16.83
N THR A 384 -11.23 -13.48 -16.40
CA THR A 384 -11.62 -14.78 -16.94
C THR A 384 -11.74 -15.82 -15.84
N ASN A 385 -12.73 -16.71 -15.98
CA ASN A 385 -12.88 -17.91 -15.16
C ASN A 385 -12.15 -19.13 -15.74
N ALA A 386 -11.57 -19.02 -16.96
CA ALA A 386 -10.80 -20.08 -17.62
C ALA A 386 -9.37 -20.17 -17.07
N ASN A 387 -9.22 -20.56 -15.81
CA ASN A 387 -7.94 -20.70 -15.10
C ASN A 387 -7.99 -21.85 -14.08
N LYS A 388 -6.87 -22.18 -13.43
CA LYS A 388 -6.73 -23.29 -12.47
C LYS A 388 -7.23 -22.97 -11.04
N TYR A 389 -7.51 -21.71 -10.73
CA TYR A 389 -7.93 -21.27 -9.39
C TYR A 389 -9.45 -21.38 -9.26
N ASP A 390 -9.98 -21.21 -8.06
CA ASP A 390 -11.43 -21.16 -7.78
C ASP A 390 -12.02 -19.73 -7.83
N PHE A 391 -11.18 -18.75 -8.20
CA PHE A 391 -11.51 -17.34 -8.39
C PHE A 391 -11.07 -16.85 -9.78
N PRO A 392 -11.59 -15.70 -10.28
CA PRO A 392 -11.20 -15.15 -11.58
C PRO A 392 -9.73 -14.71 -11.61
N THR A 393 -9.13 -14.79 -12.80
CA THR A 393 -7.84 -14.15 -13.13
C THR A 393 -8.05 -13.18 -14.28
N LEU A 394 -6.98 -12.57 -14.81
CA LEU A 394 -7.07 -11.70 -15.97
C LEU A 394 -6.94 -12.50 -17.26
N ALA A 395 -7.86 -12.25 -18.22
CA ALA A 395 -7.77 -12.79 -19.58
C ALA A 395 -6.65 -12.09 -20.37
N SER A 396 -6.45 -10.81 -20.12
CA SER A 396 -5.32 -10.01 -20.59
C SER A 396 -4.93 -9.00 -19.52
N VAL A 397 -3.64 -8.70 -19.44
CA VAL A 397 -3.10 -7.76 -18.45
C VAL A 397 -2.83 -6.42 -19.12
N ASP A 398 -3.60 -5.41 -18.77
CA ASP A 398 -3.28 -4.03 -19.08
C ASP A 398 -2.35 -3.49 -17.98
N THR A 399 -1.27 -2.83 -18.41
CA THR A 399 -0.22 -2.33 -17.51
C THR A 399 -0.05 -0.84 -17.71
N PHE A 400 -0.14 -0.06 -16.63
CA PHE A 400 0.11 1.37 -16.64
C PHE A 400 1.16 1.74 -15.60
N GLN A 401 1.99 2.73 -15.93
CA GLN A 401 2.84 3.39 -14.94
C GLN A 401 1.99 4.38 -14.15
N ALA A 402 2.21 4.50 -12.83
CA ALA A 402 1.48 5.44 -12.00
C ALA A 402 1.52 6.88 -12.53
N SER A 403 2.64 7.29 -13.15
CA SER A 403 2.78 8.60 -13.81
C SER A 403 1.75 8.86 -14.93
N GLN A 404 1.12 7.81 -15.45
CA GLN A 404 0.05 7.91 -16.45
C GLN A 404 -1.34 8.06 -15.82
N LEU A 405 -1.45 7.76 -14.52
CA LEU A 405 -2.70 7.71 -13.75
C LEU A 405 -2.77 8.78 -12.65
N GLN A 406 -1.65 9.45 -12.37
CA GLN A 406 -1.49 10.43 -11.30
C GLN A 406 -1.34 11.83 -11.85
N LYS A 407 -1.91 12.80 -11.14
CA LYS A 407 -1.64 14.21 -11.41
C LYS A 407 -0.16 14.55 -11.23
N PRO A 408 0.37 15.53 -11.96
CA PRO A 408 1.70 16.07 -11.67
C PRO A 408 1.79 16.65 -10.25
N PRO A 409 2.98 16.67 -9.63
CA PRO A 409 3.18 17.34 -8.36
C PRO A 409 2.66 18.78 -8.37
N GLY A 410 1.93 19.17 -7.32
CA GLY A 410 1.35 20.51 -7.20
C GLY A 410 0.08 20.78 -8.00
N ALA A 411 -0.31 19.93 -8.95
CA ALA A 411 -1.56 20.10 -9.69
C ALA A 411 -2.78 19.75 -8.82
N ASP A 412 -3.92 20.39 -9.10
CA ASP A 412 -5.21 19.96 -8.56
C ASP A 412 -5.69 18.73 -9.34
N PHE A 413 -6.15 17.70 -8.63
CA PHE A 413 -6.56 16.43 -9.25
C PHE A 413 -7.81 16.60 -10.12
N TRP A 414 -8.80 17.33 -9.63
CA TRP A 414 -10.06 17.48 -10.33
C TRP A 414 -9.96 18.36 -11.59
N GLU A 415 -9.03 19.32 -11.61
CA GLU A 415 -8.73 20.07 -12.83
C GLU A 415 -7.87 19.26 -13.80
N TRP A 416 -6.90 18.50 -13.29
CA TRP A 416 -6.04 17.67 -14.10
C TRP A 416 -6.82 16.57 -14.85
N ILE A 417 -7.72 15.85 -14.17
CA ILE A 417 -8.45 14.72 -14.76
C ILE A 417 -9.31 15.10 -15.96
N LYS A 418 -9.80 16.35 -16.00
CA LYS A 418 -10.63 16.90 -17.10
C LYS A 418 -9.83 17.07 -18.39
N THR A 419 -8.52 17.28 -18.31
CA THR A 419 -7.68 17.67 -19.44
C THR A 419 -6.51 16.71 -19.69
N ALA A 420 -6.20 15.81 -18.76
CA ALA A 420 -5.07 14.90 -18.83
C ALA A 420 -5.11 14.02 -20.10
N LYS A 421 -3.93 13.86 -20.71
CA LYS A 421 -3.72 12.88 -21.77
C LYS A 421 -3.34 11.56 -21.12
N MET A 422 -4.30 10.66 -21.01
CA MET A 422 -4.10 9.34 -20.45
C MET A 422 -4.21 8.29 -21.55
N PRO A 423 -3.50 7.14 -21.43
CA PRO A 423 -3.56 6.08 -22.43
C PRO A 423 -4.94 5.38 -22.39
N VAL A 424 -5.52 5.11 -23.57
CA VAL A 424 -6.80 4.37 -23.77
C VAL A 424 -6.57 3.29 -24.81
#